data_68d106bc74863b921312e15488893785
#
_entry.id   68d106bc74863b921312e15488893785
#
_cell.length_a   1.000
_cell.length_b   1.000
_cell.length_c   1.000
_cell.angle_alpha   90.00
_cell.angle_beta   90.00
_cell.angle_gamma   90.00
#
_symmetry.space_group_name_H-M   'P 1'
#
loop_
_entity.id
_entity.type
_entity.pdbx_description
1 polymer ?
#
loop_
_entity_poly.entity_id
_entity_poly.type
_entity_poly.pdbx_seq_one_letter_code
_entity_poly.pdbx_strand_id
1 'polypeptide(L)'
;MHIGTGELCRDAKADQAVGIISASERTLTPEHLRIALGGAEARYVIAGMEDQPAFHAAIHAEVGELDFERIEREVVAVAQSLIEENPNVKALLFECTDLPPYAAAVQEATGLPVFDYSTLIDYVFSAVVRTRFEGYM
;
A
#
# COMPACT_ATOMS: atom_id res chain seq x y z
N MET A 1 31.87 11.62 26.23
CA MET A 1 31.19 10.49 25.59
C MET A 1 30.12 11.08 24.67
N HIS A 2 30.46 11.33 23.41
CA HIS A 2 29.53 11.86 22.41
C HIS A 2 28.81 10.67 21.78
N ILE A 3 27.59 10.42 22.21
CA ILE A 3 26.69 9.51 21.48
C ILE A 3 26.13 10.33 20.33
N GLY A 4 26.63 10.07 19.13
CA GLY A 4 26.22 10.75 17.92
C GLY A 4 24.75 10.48 17.61
N THR A 5 23.92 11.51 17.76
CA THR A 5 22.48 11.51 17.39
C THR A 5 22.20 11.13 15.93
N GLY A 6 23.25 11.01 15.11
CA GLY A 6 23.15 10.63 13.69
C GLY A 6 23.03 9.13 13.43
N GLU A 7 23.54 8.28 14.32
CA GLU A 7 23.47 6.81 14.13
C GLU A 7 22.11 6.23 14.52
N LEU A 8 21.50 6.72 15.61
CA LEU A 8 20.14 6.29 16.01
C LEU A 8 19.07 6.59 14.95
N CYS A 9 19.20 7.70 14.21
CA CYS A 9 18.27 8.03 13.12
C CYS A 9 18.49 7.22 11.85
N ARG A 10 19.71 6.74 11.58
CA ARG A 10 20.00 5.88 10.43
C ARG A 10 19.45 4.48 10.63
N ASP A 11 19.64 3.90 11.79
CA ASP A 11 19.20 2.55 12.08
C ASP A 11 17.66 2.45 12.16
N ALA A 12 16.98 3.43 12.74
CA ALA A 12 15.53 3.47 12.81
C ALA A 12 14.86 3.62 11.42
N LYS A 13 15.49 4.35 10.47
CA LYS A 13 15.01 4.47 9.10
C LYS A 13 15.37 3.26 8.23
N ALA A 14 16.49 2.62 8.51
CA ALA A 14 16.94 1.44 7.78
C ALA A 14 16.05 0.21 8.02
N ASP A 15 15.25 0.21 9.09
CA ASP A 15 14.37 -0.92 9.43
C ASP A 15 12.92 -0.73 8.98
N GLN A 16 12.56 0.44 8.44
CA GLN A 16 11.20 0.70 7.96
C GLN A 16 10.91 -0.07 6.67
N ALA A 17 9.68 -0.58 6.56
CA ALA A 17 9.21 -1.34 5.41
C ALA A 17 7.92 -0.75 4.82
N VAL A 18 7.65 -1.10 3.58
CA VAL A 18 6.38 -0.87 2.89
C VAL A 18 5.58 -2.17 2.91
N GLY A 19 4.32 -2.10 3.32
CA GLY A 19 3.38 -3.21 3.18
C GLY A 19 2.73 -3.16 1.80
N ILE A 20 2.88 -4.19 1.01
CA ILE A 20 2.28 -4.30 -0.33
C ILE A 20 1.07 -5.21 -0.23
N ILE A 21 -0.10 -4.71 -0.61
CA ILE A 21 -1.31 -5.52 -0.73
C ILE A 21 -1.59 -5.74 -2.22
N SER A 22 -1.60 -7.00 -2.62
CA SER A 22 -1.79 -7.44 -3.99
C SER A 22 -3.01 -8.34 -4.13
N ALA A 23 -3.52 -8.51 -5.35
CA ALA A 23 -4.55 -9.50 -5.62
C ALA A 23 -4.10 -10.92 -5.23
N SER A 24 -2.80 -11.23 -5.41
CA SER A 24 -2.21 -12.50 -4.99
C SER A 24 -0.72 -12.34 -4.69
N GLU A 25 -0.31 -12.67 -3.48
CA GLU A 25 1.11 -12.72 -3.14
C GLU A 25 1.85 -13.84 -3.86
N ARG A 26 1.12 -14.90 -4.27
CA ARG A 26 1.69 -16.06 -4.98
C ARG A 26 2.18 -15.70 -6.38
N THR A 27 1.58 -14.67 -7.00
CA THR A 27 1.92 -14.21 -8.35
C THR A 27 2.88 -13.02 -8.35
N LEU A 28 2.92 -12.23 -7.28
CA LEU A 28 3.84 -11.10 -7.14
C LEU A 28 5.20 -11.59 -6.62
N THR A 29 6.07 -11.97 -7.54
CA THR A 29 7.36 -12.55 -7.19
C THR A 29 8.41 -11.50 -6.81
N PRO A 30 9.45 -11.86 -6.02
CA PRO A 30 10.59 -10.96 -5.75
C PRO A 30 11.26 -10.42 -7.02
N GLU A 31 11.26 -11.17 -8.11
CA GLU A 31 11.82 -10.74 -9.39
C GLU A 31 11.00 -9.60 -10.01
N HIS A 32 9.68 -9.64 -9.93
CA HIS A 32 8.81 -8.54 -10.36
C HIS A 32 9.13 -7.26 -9.60
N LEU A 33 9.29 -7.35 -8.28
CA LEU A 33 9.63 -6.20 -7.44
C LEU A 33 11.05 -5.68 -7.72
N ARG A 34 12.01 -6.56 -7.92
CA ARG A 34 13.38 -6.17 -8.28
C ARG A 34 13.41 -5.35 -9.58
N ILE A 35 12.64 -5.77 -10.58
CA ILE A 35 12.52 -5.05 -11.86
C ILE A 35 11.81 -3.71 -11.64
N ALA A 36 10.69 -3.69 -10.92
CA ALA A 36 9.92 -2.46 -10.65
C ALA A 36 10.74 -1.43 -9.87
N LEU A 37 11.55 -1.86 -8.91
CA LEU A 37 12.42 -0.99 -8.12
C LEU A 37 13.63 -0.46 -8.89
N GLY A 38 13.89 -0.95 -10.11
CA GLY A 38 14.99 -0.47 -10.94
C GLY A 38 16.37 -0.61 -10.28
N GLY A 39 16.54 -1.58 -9.39
CA GLY A 39 17.76 -1.81 -8.62
C GLY A 39 17.85 -1.01 -7.31
N ALA A 40 16.83 -0.23 -6.93
CA ALA A 40 16.76 0.38 -5.61
C ALA A 40 16.54 -0.69 -4.53
N GLU A 41 17.21 -0.52 -3.40
CA GLU A 41 16.96 -1.35 -2.22
C GLU A 41 15.76 -0.81 -1.45
N ALA A 42 14.75 -1.64 -1.24
CA ALA A 42 13.59 -1.34 -0.40
C ALA A 42 13.24 -2.58 0.44
N ARG A 43 12.83 -2.33 1.69
CA ARG A 43 12.25 -3.37 2.53
C ARG A 43 10.75 -3.37 2.30
N TYR A 44 10.18 -4.53 2.07
CA TYR A 44 8.75 -4.70 1.88
C TYR A 44 8.29 -6.03 2.46
N VAL A 45 7.01 -6.09 2.78
CA VAL A 45 6.26 -7.31 3.07
C VAL A 45 5.04 -7.34 2.17
N ILE A 46 4.61 -8.52 1.75
CA ILE A 46 3.49 -8.68 0.83
C ILE A 46 2.38 -9.42 1.54
N ALA A 47 1.14 -9.00 1.30
CA ALA A 47 -0.06 -9.73 1.65
C ALA A 47 -0.96 -9.85 0.42
N GLY A 48 -1.50 -11.05 0.19
CA GLY A 48 -2.41 -11.32 -0.92
C GLY A 48 -3.87 -11.30 -0.49
N MET A 49 -4.74 -11.00 -1.45
CA MET A 49 -6.19 -11.04 -1.28
C MET A 49 -6.80 -12.36 -1.78
N GLU A 50 -6.00 -13.28 -2.30
CA GLU A 50 -6.47 -14.51 -2.94
C GLU A 50 -7.28 -15.45 -2.05
N ASP A 51 -7.05 -15.39 -0.74
CA ASP A 51 -7.75 -16.24 0.24
C ASP A 51 -8.97 -15.51 0.86
N GLN A 52 -9.28 -14.27 0.42
CA GLN A 52 -10.44 -13.50 0.88
C GLN A 52 -11.68 -13.86 0.05
N PRO A 53 -12.75 -14.41 0.66
CA PRO A 53 -13.83 -15.01 -0.09
C PRO A 53 -14.58 -14.07 -1.04
N ALA A 54 -14.90 -12.83 -0.59
CA ALA A 54 -15.64 -11.89 -1.43
C ALA A 54 -14.76 -11.31 -2.53
N PHE A 55 -13.52 -10.96 -2.20
CA PHE A 55 -12.55 -10.49 -3.18
C PHE A 55 -12.26 -11.58 -4.22
N HIS A 56 -12.00 -12.81 -3.77
CA HIS A 56 -11.76 -13.93 -4.68
C HIS A 56 -12.94 -14.17 -5.63
N ALA A 57 -14.17 -14.18 -5.10
CA ALA A 57 -15.35 -14.40 -5.92
C ALA A 57 -15.55 -13.31 -6.98
N ALA A 58 -15.35 -12.04 -6.60
CA ALA A 58 -15.57 -10.91 -7.50
C ALA A 58 -14.44 -10.72 -8.51
N ILE A 59 -13.17 -10.85 -8.08
CA ILE A 59 -12.00 -10.42 -8.86
C ILE A 59 -11.30 -11.62 -9.52
N HIS A 60 -11.11 -12.73 -8.81
CA HIS A 60 -10.41 -13.89 -9.36
C HIS A 60 -11.35 -14.83 -10.12
N ALA A 61 -12.51 -15.11 -9.58
CA ALA A 61 -13.45 -16.05 -10.17
C ALA A 61 -14.47 -15.38 -11.10
N GLU A 62 -14.62 -14.06 -11.03
CA GLU A 62 -15.57 -13.24 -11.80
C GLU A 62 -17.01 -13.78 -11.68
N VAL A 63 -17.38 -14.25 -10.49
CA VAL A 63 -18.70 -14.84 -10.22
C VAL A 63 -19.43 -14.04 -9.14
N GLY A 64 -20.73 -13.85 -9.33
CA GLY A 64 -21.61 -13.18 -8.37
C GLY A 64 -21.65 -11.67 -8.54
N GLU A 65 -22.22 -11.02 -7.53
CA GLU A 65 -22.31 -9.56 -7.46
C GLU A 65 -21.11 -8.99 -6.67
N LEU A 66 -20.68 -7.79 -7.04
CA LEU A 66 -19.64 -7.06 -6.33
C LEU A 66 -20.21 -6.54 -5.00
N ASP A 67 -19.92 -7.23 -3.91
CA ASP A 67 -20.25 -6.79 -2.55
C ASP A 67 -19.14 -5.87 -2.03
N PHE A 68 -19.30 -4.58 -2.31
CA PHE A 68 -18.32 -3.55 -1.96
C PHE A 68 -18.00 -3.52 -0.46
N GLU A 69 -19.03 -3.53 0.39
CA GLU A 69 -18.84 -3.45 1.84
C GLU A 69 -18.15 -4.68 2.42
N ARG A 70 -18.41 -5.84 1.85
CA ARG A 70 -17.75 -7.09 2.28
C ARG A 70 -16.29 -7.10 1.85
N ILE A 71 -15.99 -6.71 0.63
CA ILE A 71 -14.61 -6.59 0.14
C ILE A 71 -13.85 -5.56 0.95
N GLU A 72 -14.46 -4.40 1.28
CA GLU A 72 -13.84 -3.38 2.12
C GLU A 72 -13.40 -3.96 3.47
N ARG A 73 -14.28 -4.70 4.14
CA ARG A 73 -13.93 -5.36 5.40
C ARG A 73 -12.78 -6.36 5.25
N GLU A 74 -12.75 -7.11 4.14
CA GLU A 74 -11.67 -8.06 3.86
C GLU A 74 -10.34 -7.34 3.62
N VAL A 75 -10.32 -6.25 2.83
CA VAL A 75 -9.12 -5.46 2.58
C VAL A 75 -8.59 -4.81 3.86
N VAL A 76 -9.48 -4.24 4.68
CA VAL A 76 -9.12 -3.67 5.97
C VAL A 76 -8.53 -4.74 6.90
N ALA A 77 -9.14 -5.92 6.98
CA ALA A 77 -8.64 -7.01 7.82
C ALA A 77 -7.25 -7.49 7.39
N VAL A 78 -7.01 -7.62 6.08
CA VAL A 78 -5.69 -7.99 5.54
C VAL A 78 -4.65 -6.91 5.88
N ALA A 79 -4.99 -5.63 5.72
CA ALA A 79 -4.09 -4.52 6.06
C ALA A 79 -3.74 -4.50 7.55
N GLN A 80 -4.71 -4.68 8.44
CA GLN A 80 -4.50 -4.73 9.89
C GLN A 80 -3.61 -5.92 10.28
N SER A 81 -3.88 -7.12 9.76
CA SER A 81 -3.06 -8.32 10.02
C SER A 81 -1.61 -8.10 9.59
N LEU A 82 -1.41 -7.53 8.39
CA LEU A 82 -0.08 -7.26 7.85
C LEU A 82 0.73 -6.34 8.77
N ILE A 83 0.13 -5.25 9.28
CA ILE A 83 0.85 -4.31 10.17
C ILE A 83 1.03 -4.85 11.60
N GLU A 84 0.10 -5.67 12.10
CA GLU A 84 0.23 -6.32 13.40
C GLU A 84 1.40 -7.30 13.40
N GLU A 85 1.56 -8.07 12.34
CA GLU A 85 2.66 -9.01 12.17
C GLU A 85 3.99 -8.33 11.85
N ASN A 86 3.95 -7.10 11.28
CA ASN A 86 5.10 -6.36 10.83
C ASN A 86 5.08 -4.90 11.34
N PRO A 87 5.41 -4.65 12.61
CA PRO A 87 5.32 -3.30 13.22
C PRO A 87 6.26 -2.25 12.61
N ASN A 88 7.22 -2.68 11.81
CA ASN A 88 8.15 -1.83 11.06
C ASN A 88 7.55 -1.29 9.75
N VAL A 89 6.38 -1.73 9.32
CA VAL A 89 5.64 -1.17 8.19
C VAL A 89 5.18 0.25 8.52
N LYS A 90 5.47 1.21 7.63
CA LYS A 90 5.17 2.64 7.83
C LYS A 90 4.37 3.25 6.68
N ALA A 91 4.14 2.50 5.63
CA ALA A 91 3.28 2.87 4.52
C ALA A 91 2.70 1.62 3.88
N LEU A 92 1.55 1.74 3.26
CA LEU A 92 0.91 0.69 2.48
C LEU A 92 0.92 1.06 0.99
N LEU A 93 1.08 0.06 0.15
CA LEU A 93 0.99 0.17 -1.31
C LEU A 93 -0.01 -0.86 -1.83
N PHE A 94 -1.04 -0.38 -2.50
CA PHE A 94 -1.96 -1.23 -3.25
C PHE A 94 -1.41 -1.47 -4.66
N GLU A 95 -0.97 -2.68 -4.91
CA GLU A 95 -0.41 -3.07 -6.20
C GLU A 95 -1.53 -3.41 -7.19
N CYS A 96 -2.61 -4.02 -6.72
CA CYS A 96 -3.76 -4.38 -7.52
C CYS A 96 -4.63 -3.17 -7.86
N THR A 97 -5.06 -3.06 -9.14
CA THR A 97 -5.89 -1.96 -9.64
C THR A 97 -7.32 -1.96 -9.14
N ASP A 98 -7.77 -3.04 -8.51
CA ASP A 98 -9.11 -3.17 -7.94
C ASP A 98 -9.19 -2.73 -6.47
N LEU A 99 -8.05 -2.40 -5.84
CA LEU A 99 -7.97 -2.02 -4.43
C LEU A 99 -8.17 -0.52 -4.12
N PRO A 100 -7.87 0.44 -5.01
CA PRO A 100 -7.96 1.87 -4.69
C PRO A 100 -9.29 2.33 -4.08
N PRO A 101 -10.46 1.78 -4.43
CA PRO A 101 -11.72 2.16 -3.80
C PRO A 101 -11.76 1.98 -2.27
N TYR A 102 -10.91 1.10 -1.73
CA TYR A 102 -10.86 0.76 -0.30
C TYR A 102 -9.74 1.49 0.45
N ALA A 103 -8.96 2.33 -0.24
CA ALA A 103 -7.78 2.97 0.33
C ALA A 103 -8.12 3.88 1.53
N ALA A 104 -9.24 4.61 1.47
CA ALA A 104 -9.67 5.49 2.55
C ALA A 104 -10.01 4.71 3.83
N ALA A 105 -10.76 3.60 3.71
CA ALA A 105 -11.12 2.75 4.84
C ALA A 105 -9.87 2.10 5.48
N VAL A 106 -8.92 1.66 4.66
CA VAL A 106 -7.65 1.11 5.15
C VAL A 106 -6.81 2.17 5.84
N GLN A 107 -6.71 3.39 5.29
CA GLN A 107 -6.01 4.50 5.94
C GLN A 107 -6.63 4.86 7.29
N GLU A 108 -7.96 4.92 7.37
CA GLU A 108 -8.67 5.19 8.62
C GLU A 108 -8.42 4.09 9.66
N ALA A 109 -8.47 2.82 9.25
CA ALA A 109 -8.30 1.69 10.15
C ALA A 109 -6.86 1.48 10.64
N THR A 110 -5.86 1.87 9.84
CA THR A 110 -4.44 1.60 10.13
C THR A 110 -3.67 2.84 10.57
N GLY A 111 -4.16 4.03 10.24
CA GLY A 111 -3.44 5.30 10.46
C GLY A 111 -2.19 5.47 9.59
N LEU A 112 -1.97 4.60 8.60
CA LEU A 112 -0.81 4.64 7.71
C LEU A 112 -1.19 5.26 6.35
N PRO A 113 -0.25 5.95 5.67
CA PRO A 113 -0.47 6.40 4.31
C PRO A 113 -0.64 5.20 3.37
N VAL A 114 -1.62 5.29 2.48
CA VAL A 114 -1.91 4.29 1.45
C VAL A 114 -1.63 4.88 0.08
N PHE A 115 -0.75 4.24 -0.67
CA PHE A 115 -0.40 4.61 -2.03
C PHE A 115 -0.97 3.60 -3.02
N ASP A 116 -1.40 4.09 -4.16
CA ASP A 116 -1.91 3.29 -5.27
C ASP A 116 -1.69 4.02 -6.61
N TYR A 117 -2.15 3.44 -7.71
CA TYR A 117 -2.00 4.08 -9.03
C TYR A 117 -2.81 5.38 -9.12
N SER A 118 -3.92 5.54 -8.39
CA SER A 118 -4.72 6.77 -8.38
C SER A 118 -3.93 7.92 -7.76
N THR A 119 -3.25 7.68 -6.64
CA THR A 119 -2.38 8.69 -6.02
C THR A 119 -1.22 9.09 -6.93
N LEU A 120 -0.67 8.16 -7.71
CA LEU A 120 0.37 8.45 -8.70
C LEU A 120 -0.17 9.29 -9.85
N ILE A 121 -1.36 8.96 -10.38
CA ILE A 121 -2.02 9.72 -11.45
C ILE A 121 -2.30 11.14 -10.97
N ASP A 122 -2.86 11.32 -9.77
CA ASP A 122 -3.16 12.63 -9.21
C ASP A 122 -1.90 13.47 -9.00
N TYR A 123 -0.82 12.85 -8.54
CA TYR A 123 0.47 13.51 -8.40
C TYR A 123 0.99 14.03 -9.76
N VAL A 124 0.99 13.17 -10.78
CA VAL A 124 1.42 13.55 -12.13
C VAL A 124 0.49 14.62 -12.72
N PHE A 125 -0.83 14.45 -12.58
CA PHE A 125 -1.83 15.39 -13.05
C PHE A 125 -1.64 16.77 -12.41
N SER A 126 -1.36 16.84 -11.12
CA SER A 126 -1.13 18.08 -10.40
C SER A 126 0.09 18.87 -10.92
N ALA A 127 1.06 18.18 -11.51
CA ALA A 127 2.22 18.80 -12.14
C ALA A 127 1.94 19.29 -13.57
N VAL A 128 1.15 18.51 -14.33
CA VAL A 128 0.81 18.80 -15.74
C VAL A 128 -0.27 19.87 -15.85
N VAL A 129 -1.26 19.85 -14.96
CA VAL A 129 -2.38 20.80 -14.93
C VAL A 129 -2.26 21.65 -13.66
N ARG A 130 -1.56 22.78 -13.81
CA ARG A 130 -1.36 23.73 -12.70
C ARG A 130 -2.59 24.62 -12.53
N THR A 131 -3.05 24.75 -11.29
CA THR A 131 -4.04 25.75 -10.90
C THR A 131 -3.35 27.01 -10.38
N ARG A 132 -3.99 28.19 -10.61
CA ARG A 132 -3.50 29.42 -9.99
C ARG A 132 -3.77 29.37 -8.49
N PHE A 133 -2.80 29.83 -7.73
CA PHE A 133 -3.00 30.01 -6.29
C PHE A 133 -3.91 31.24 -6.08
N GLU A 134 -5.04 31.03 -5.43
CA GLU A 134 -5.96 32.09 -5.02
C GLU A 134 -5.97 32.11 -3.49
N GLY A 135 -5.23 33.03 -2.91
CA GLY A 135 -5.16 33.18 -1.46
C GLY A 135 -4.38 34.43 -1.08
N TYR A 136 -4.61 34.91 0.13
CA TYR A 136 -3.86 36.00 0.73
C TYR A 136 -2.63 35.42 1.42
N MET A 137 -1.45 36.01 1.15
CA MET A 137 -0.25 35.78 1.97
C MET A 137 -0.27 36.68 3.19
#